data_97ab5eef2c0d09627895b7a6e6da9bbf
#
_entry.id   97ab5eef2c0d09627895b7a6e6da9bbf
#
_cell.length_a   1.000
_cell.length_b   1.000
_cell.length_c   1.000
_cell.angle_alpha   90.00
_cell.angle_beta   90.00
_cell.angle_gamma   90.00
#
_symmetry.space_group_name_H-M   'P 1'
#
loop_
_entity.id
_entity.type
_entity.pdbx_description
1 polymer ?
#
loop_
_entity_poly.entity_id
_entity_poly.type
_entity_poly.pdbx_seq_one_letter_code
_entity_poly.pdbx_strand_id
1 'polypeptide(L)'
;MTKMLLDIGSEDVRLRSLENDKEVAKKQLGEILELLQSLDKFARAIHRHGGDFSEYLEQRNAKKKSLPSHLVKIWEGNSETVHYFHSEDALAKFGTANPDLGLFGEEDEEDEEALGQADEEAAVEEAAPSKRGRKPKKKEGPRRRARHVELHEHTAVEEILAKLNRKGLIVEHYAAQDEPLFEIHNGDNSNGDVRRLFSISEILEAVMDVGRKGLQIQRFKGLGEMNPTELFETTMSPETRKLLRVEESDAVEADEMFTKLMGEEVEPRRHFIQENALNVRNLDI
;
A
#
# COMPACT_ATOMS: atom_id res chain seq x y z
N MET A 1 4.45 -6.68 13.05
CA MET A 1 3.28 -6.15 13.79
C MET A 1 1.97 -6.72 13.25
N THR A 2 1.58 -6.55 11.99
CA THR A 2 0.31 -7.04 11.40
C THR A 2 0.10 -8.54 11.64
N LYS A 3 1.11 -9.39 11.39
CA LYS A 3 1.02 -10.82 11.62
C LYS A 3 0.72 -11.17 13.09
N MET A 4 1.41 -10.53 14.04
CA MET A 4 1.21 -10.73 15.47
C MET A 4 -0.23 -10.34 15.90
N LEU A 5 -0.75 -9.21 15.37
CA LEU A 5 -2.11 -8.79 15.66
C LEU A 5 -3.16 -9.77 15.11
N LEU A 6 -2.90 -10.32 13.92
CA LEU A 6 -3.77 -11.33 13.32
C LEU A 6 -3.73 -12.65 14.10
N ASP A 7 -2.54 -13.07 14.55
CA ASP A 7 -2.40 -14.28 15.37
C ASP A 7 -3.19 -14.14 16.68
N ILE A 8 -3.00 -13.03 17.42
CA ILE A 8 -3.74 -12.73 18.66
C ILE A 8 -5.25 -12.62 18.39
N GLY A 9 -5.64 -11.81 17.41
CA GLY A 9 -7.06 -11.59 17.09
C GLY A 9 -7.77 -12.86 16.64
N SER A 10 -7.10 -13.75 15.92
CA SER A 10 -7.68 -14.99 15.43
C SER A 10 -7.92 -16.06 16.52
N GLU A 11 -7.26 -15.94 17.68
CA GLU A 11 -7.46 -16.85 18.80
C GLU A 11 -8.82 -16.66 19.46
N ASP A 12 -9.28 -15.41 19.56
CA ASP A 12 -10.48 -15.02 20.31
C ASP A 12 -11.71 -14.78 19.41
N VAL A 13 -11.54 -14.88 18.08
CA VAL A 13 -12.58 -14.55 17.11
C VAL A 13 -13.22 -15.80 16.50
N ARG A 14 -14.55 -15.75 16.36
CA ARG A 14 -15.33 -16.69 15.56
C ARG A 14 -15.99 -15.92 14.42
N LEU A 15 -15.75 -16.36 13.20
CA LEU A 15 -16.35 -15.81 11.99
C LEU A 15 -17.50 -16.70 11.55
N ARG A 16 -18.67 -16.11 11.36
CA ARG A 16 -19.87 -16.78 10.82
C ARG A 16 -20.26 -16.12 9.51
N SER A 17 -20.49 -16.93 8.48
CA SER A 17 -21.09 -16.47 7.23
C SER A 17 -22.60 -16.48 7.35
N LEU A 18 -23.24 -15.35 7.08
CA LEU A 18 -24.71 -15.23 7.15
C LEU A 18 -25.39 -15.83 5.93
N GLU A 19 -24.72 -15.85 4.78
CA GLU A 19 -25.27 -16.44 3.56
C GLU A 19 -25.52 -17.95 3.68
N ASN A 20 -24.58 -18.66 4.28
CA ASN A 20 -24.63 -20.13 4.41
C ASN A 20 -24.93 -20.61 5.83
N ASP A 21 -25.10 -19.68 6.76
CA ASP A 21 -25.29 -19.93 8.20
C ASP A 21 -24.23 -20.88 8.80
N LYS A 22 -22.97 -20.76 8.33
CA LYS A 22 -21.85 -21.61 8.73
C LYS A 22 -20.78 -20.84 9.48
N GLU A 23 -20.32 -21.43 10.55
CA GLU A 23 -19.14 -20.95 11.27
C GLU A 23 -17.86 -21.40 10.55
N VAL A 24 -16.91 -20.50 10.37
CA VAL A 24 -15.61 -20.78 9.76
C VAL A 24 -14.68 -21.39 10.79
N ALA A 25 -14.14 -22.57 10.52
CA ALA A 25 -13.19 -23.22 11.41
C ALA A 25 -11.93 -22.36 11.60
N LYS A 26 -11.34 -22.34 12.82
CA LYS A 26 -10.14 -21.55 13.16
C LYS A 26 -9.00 -21.70 12.15
N LYS A 27 -8.73 -22.93 11.71
CA LYS A 27 -7.70 -23.19 10.70
C LYS A 27 -8.00 -22.54 9.36
N GLN A 28 -9.26 -22.58 8.93
CA GLN A 28 -9.71 -21.92 7.71
C GLN A 28 -9.65 -20.40 7.83
N LEU A 29 -9.98 -19.85 9.00
CA LEU A 29 -9.88 -18.43 9.29
C LEU A 29 -8.43 -17.94 9.14
N GLY A 30 -7.45 -18.65 9.72
CA GLY A 30 -6.03 -18.31 9.55
C GLY A 30 -5.60 -18.27 8.08
N GLU A 31 -5.97 -19.28 7.30
CA GLU A 31 -5.68 -19.33 5.87
C GLU A 31 -6.39 -18.20 5.07
N ILE A 32 -7.61 -17.83 5.45
CA ILE A 32 -8.35 -16.70 4.87
C ILE A 32 -7.62 -15.39 5.19
N LEU A 33 -7.21 -15.18 6.43
CA LEU A 33 -6.51 -13.97 6.85
C LEU A 33 -5.16 -13.79 6.14
N GLU A 34 -4.40 -14.87 5.91
CA GLU A 34 -3.17 -14.82 5.12
C GLU A 34 -3.43 -14.40 3.66
N LEU A 35 -4.50 -14.93 3.05
CA LEU A 35 -4.90 -14.57 1.70
C LEU A 35 -5.37 -13.10 1.63
N LEU A 36 -6.18 -12.66 2.59
CA LEU A 36 -6.66 -11.28 2.67
C LEU A 36 -5.50 -10.29 2.93
N GLN A 37 -4.53 -10.64 3.77
CA GLN A 37 -3.34 -9.83 3.98
C GLN A 37 -2.51 -9.67 2.70
N SER A 38 -2.42 -10.74 1.91
CA SER A 38 -1.73 -10.69 0.62
C SER A 38 -2.50 -9.81 -0.38
N LEU A 39 -3.83 -9.94 -0.39
CA LEU A 39 -4.71 -9.13 -1.23
C LEU A 39 -4.64 -7.64 -0.87
N ASP A 40 -4.61 -7.30 0.42
CA ASP A 40 -4.47 -5.92 0.91
C ASP A 40 -3.15 -5.27 0.44
N LYS A 41 -2.05 -6.02 0.36
CA LYS A 41 -0.80 -5.50 -0.20
C LYS A 41 -0.95 -5.09 -1.66
N PHE A 42 -1.65 -5.90 -2.46
CA PHE A 42 -1.92 -5.58 -3.87
C PHE A 42 -2.92 -4.42 -4.00
N ALA A 43 -3.94 -4.37 -3.15
CA ALA A 43 -4.87 -3.24 -3.10
C ALA A 43 -4.13 -1.92 -2.86
N ARG A 44 -3.21 -1.89 -1.91
CA ARG A 44 -2.36 -0.73 -1.64
C ARG A 44 -1.41 -0.40 -2.79
N ALA A 45 -0.91 -1.40 -3.51
CA ALA A 45 -0.07 -1.16 -4.69
C ALA A 45 -0.87 -0.48 -5.80
N ILE A 46 -2.08 -0.96 -6.10
CA ILE A 46 -2.97 -0.35 -7.09
C ILE A 46 -3.39 1.07 -6.66
N HIS A 47 -3.70 1.26 -5.37
CA HIS A 47 -4.05 2.57 -4.85
C HIS A 47 -2.91 3.60 -4.98
N ARG A 48 -1.64 3.20 -4.77
CA ARG A 48 -0.47 4.07 -5.01
C ARG A 48 -0.36 4.54 -6.46
N HIS A 49 -0.85 3.74 -7.41
CA HIS A 49 -0.93 4.12 -8.82
C HIS A 49 -2.21 4.91 -9.16
N GLY A 50 -3.02 5.25 -8.14
CA GLY A 50 -4.23 6.05 -8.27
C GLY A 50 -5.45 5.26 -8.72
N GLY A 51 -5.41 3.92 -8.75
CA GLY A 51 -6.56 3.06 -9.01
C GLY A 51 -7.34 2.75 -7.73
N ASP A 52 -8.64 2.51 -7.87
CA ASP A 52 -9.45 1.89 -6.83
C ASP A 52 -9.47 0.37 -7.02
N PHE A 53 -9.25 -0.37 -5.92
CA PHE A 53 -9.14 -1.82 -6.01
C PHE A 53 -10.49 -2.50 -6.23
N SER A 54 -11.58 -1.92 -5.74
CA SER A 54 -12.94 -2.44 -5.97
C SER A 54 -13.33 -2.29 -7.44
N GLU A 55 -13.08 -1.10 -8.02
CA GLU A 55 -13.27 -0.85 -9.46
C GLU A 55 -12.39 -1.78 -10.32
N TYR A 56 -11.15 -2.01 -9.91
CA TYR A 56 -10.25 -2.94 -10.58
C TYR A 56 -10.79 -4.38 -10.61
N LEU A 57 -11.37 -4.83 -9.50
CA LEU A 57 -11.99 -6.17 -9.43
C LEU A 57 -13.25 -6.28 -10.29
N GLU A 58 -14.04 -5.20 -10.40
CA GLU A 58 -15.23 -5.16 -11.27
C GLU A 58 -14.88 -5.30 -12.76
N GLN A 59 -13.68 -4.84 -13.15
CA GLN A 59 -13.19 -5.00 -14.54
C GLN A 59 -12.78 -6.44 -14.87
N ARG A 60 -12.98 -7.39 -13.97
CA ARG A 60 -12.66 -8.79 -14.19
C ARG A 60 -13.48 -9.36 -15.34
N ASN A 61 -12.81 -9.99 -16.31
CA ASN A 61 -13.46 -10.62 -17.43
C ASN A 61 -14.28 -11.83 -16.98
N ALA A 62 -15.60 -11.79 -17.14
CA ALA A 62 -16.52 -12.84 -16.69
C ALA A 62 -16.23 -14.22 -17.33
N LYS A 63 -15.76 -14.27 -18.59
CA LYS A 63 -15.48 -15.53 -19.32
C LYS A 63 -14.10 -16.09 -18.99
N LYS A 64 -13.08 -15.26 -19.02
CA LYS A 64 -11.68 -15.67 -18.83
C LYS A 64 -11.27 -15.63 -17.34
N LYS A 65 -12.06 -14.98 -16.49
CA LYS A 65 -11.72 -14.70 -15.09
C LYS A 65 -10.39 -13.95 -14.92
N SER A 66 -9.92 -13.29 -15.98
CA SER A 66 -8.69 -12.51 -15.99
C SER A 66 -8.93 -11.09 -15.52
N LEU A 67 -7.96 -10.54 -14.81
CA LEU A 67 -7.93 -9.16 -14.38
C LEU A 67 -7.18 -8.29 -15.40
N PRO A 68 -7.37 -6.96 -15.40
CA PRO A 68 -6.61 -6.06 -16.23
C PRO A 68 -5.11 -6.11 -15.88
N SER A 69 -4.27 -6.05 -16.92
CA SER A 69 -2.80 -6.01 -16.79
C SER A 69 -2.21 -4.60 -16.92
N HIS A 70 -3.02 -3.63 -17.38
CA HIS A 70 -2.57 -2.26 -17.56
C HIS A 70 -3.57 -1.28 -16.97
N LEU A 71 -3.04 -0.22 -16.36
CA LEU A 71 -3.79 0.90 -15.81
C LEU A 71 -3.31 2.17 -16.49
N VAL A 72 -4.22 3.01 -16.95
CA VAL A 72 -3.94 4.34 -17.48
C VAL A 72 -4.68 5.37 -16.65
N LYS A 73 -3.95 6.25 -16.00
CA LYS A 73 -4.49 7.39 -15.27
C LYS A 73 -4.40 8.62 -16.15
N ILE A 74 -5.52 9.32 -16.32
CA ILE A 74 -5.64 10.51 -17.16
C ILE A 74 -6.04 11.70 -16.29
N TRP A 75 -5.33 12.80 -16.45
CA TRP A 75 -5.65 14.08 -15.82
C TRP A 75 -6.19 15.06 -16.87
N GLU A 76 -7.40 15.54 -16.66
CA GLU A 76 -8.04 16.58 -17.46
C GLU A 76 -8.34 17.80 -16.58
N GLY A 77 -7.40 18.73 -16.49
CA GLY A 77 -7.52 19.85 -15.58
C GLY A 77 -7.55 19.42 -14.11
N ASN A 78 -8.71 19.51 -13.45
CA ASN A 78 -8.91 19.08 -12.05
C ASN A 78 -9.59 17.70 -11.90
N SER A 79 -9.93 17.04 -13.00
CA SER A 79 -10.55 15.71 -12.97
C SER A 79 -9.52 14.63 -13.28
N GLU A 80 -9.60 13.55 -12.52
CA GLU A 80 -8.81 12.35 -12.72
C GLU A 80 -9.72 11.21 -13.15
N THR A 81 -9.30 10.46 -14.17
CA THR A 81 -10.01 9.26 -14.65
C THR A 81 -9.02 8.12 -14.78
N VAL A 82 -9.44 6.93 -14.36
CA VAL A 82 -8.62 5.72 -14.43
C VAL A 82 -9.27 4.74 -15.42
N HIS A 83 -8.46 4.21 -16.32
CA HIS A 83 -8.88 3.21 -17.30
C HIS A 83 -8.06 1.94 -17.14
N TYR A 84 -8.73 0.79 -17.21
CA TYR A 84 -8.10 -0.51 -17.07
C TYR A 84 -8.15 -1.29 -18.40
N PHE A 85 -7.04 -1.93 -18.77
CA PHE A 85 -6.93 -2.70 -20.01
C PHE A 85 -6.39 -4.10 -19.74
N HIS A 86 -6.98 -5.10 -20.45
CA HIS A 86 -6.61 -6.51 -20.30
C HIS A 86 -5.48 -6.96 -21.24
N SER A 87 -5.08 -6.13 -22.19
CA SER A 87 -4.05 -6.46 -23.17
C SER A 87 -3.40 -5.22 -23.71
N GLU A 88 -2.17 -5.37 -24.14
CA GLU A 88 -1.38 -4.35 -24.81
C GLU A 88 -2.04 -3.87 -26.12
N ASP A 89 -2.71 -4.78 -26.87
CA ASP A 89 -3.47 -4.43 -28.07
C ASP A 89 -4.63 -3.47 -27.78
N ALA A 90 -5.31 -3.65 -26.63
CA ALA A 90 -6.40 -2.77 -26.23
C ALA A 90 -5.87 -1.38 -25.81
N LEU A 91 -4.74 -1.37 -25.13
CA LEU A 91 -4.01 -0.15 -24.75
C LEU A 91 -3.52 0.60 -26.00
N ALA A 92 -2.93 -0.10 -26.98
CA ALA A 92 -2.46 0.50 -28.23
C ALA A 92 -3.60 1.13 -29.04
N LYS A 93 -4.77 0.48 -29.11
CA LYS A 93 -5.96 1.04 -29.74
C LYS A 93 -6.46 2.29 -29.02
N PHE A 94 -6.40 2.29 -27.71
CA PHE A 94 -6.77 3.46 -26.91
C PHE A 94 -5.81 4.63 -27.13
N GLY A 95 -4.50 4.38 -27.19
CA GLY A 95 -3.48 5.39 -27.50
C GLY A 95 -3.63 5.96 -28.92
N THR A 96 -3.93 5.10 -29.93
CA THR A 96 -4.21 5.58 -31.29
C THR A 96 -5.50 6.40 -31.38
N ALA A 97 -6.50 6.12 -30.55
CA ALA A 97 -7.74 6.89 -30.50
C ALA A 97 -7.56 8.24 -29.75
N ASN A 98 -6.55 8.36 -28.90
CA ASN A 98 -6.25 9.54 -28.09
C ASN A 98 -4.77 9.97 -28.27
N PRO A 99 -4.36 10.46 -29.43
CA PRO A 99 -2.97 10.80 -29.71
C PRO A 99 -2.46 12.00 -28.90
N ASP A 100 -3.35 12.76 -28.32
CA ASP A 100 -3.09 13.90 -27.45
C ASP A 100 -2.58 13.51 -26.05
N LEU A 101 -2.72 12.23 -25.68
CA LEU A 101 -2.30 11.72 -24.36
C LEU A 101 -0.81 11.30 -24.30
N GLY A 102 -0.14 11.13 -25.42
CA GLY A 102 1.30 10.80 -25.49
C GLY A 102 1.71 9.49 -24.85
N LEU A 103 0.81 8.49 -24.73
CA LEU A 103 0.99 7.25 -23.95
C LEU A 103 2.21 6.39 -24.32
N PHE A 104 2.87 6.68 -25.46
CA PHE A 104 3.99 5.91 -26.00
C PHE A 104 5.19 6.82 -26.40
N GLY A 105 5.27 8.05 -25.85
CA GLY A 105 6.37 9.00 -26.11
C GLY A 105 7.50 8.84 -25.08
N GLU A 106 8.73 9.10 -25.49
CA GLU A 106 9.95 9.03 -24.66
C GLU A 106 10.06 10.13 -23.57
N GLU A 107 8.95 10.77 -23.18
CA GLU A 107 8.95 11.92 -22.26
C GLU A 107 8.69 11.56 -20.78
N ASP A 108 8.61 10.27 -20.44
CA ASP A 108 8.18 9.84 -19.09
C ASP A 108 9.26 10.01 -18.00
N GLU A 109 10.55 10.23 -18.36
CA GLU A 109 11.62 10.38 -17.36
C GLU A 109 11.73 11.81 -16.77
N GLU A 110 11.32 12.86 -17.49
CA GLU A 110 11.40 14.25 -16.99
C GLU A 110 10.20 14.65 -16.10
N ASP A 111 9.06 13.96 -16.17
CA ASP A 111 7.86 14.29 -15.40
C ASP A 111 7.85 13.70 -13.97
N GLU A 112 8.68 12.72 -13.65
CA GLU A 112 8.82 12.20 -12.28
C GLU A 112 9.47 13.22 -11.34
N GLU A 113 10.39 14.05 -11.83
CA GLU A 113 10.99 15.15 -11.04
C GLU A 113 10.01 16.32 -10.81
N ALA A 114 9.05 16.54 -11.71
CA ALA A 114 8.11 17.65 -11.60
C ALA A 114 6.95 17.38 -10.63
N LEU A 115 6.56 16.12 -10.44
CA LEU A 115 5.47 15.73 -9.52
C LEU A 115 5.93 15.71 -8.05
N GLY A 116 7.20 15.40 -7.79
CA GLY A 116 7.79 15.49 -6.45
C GLY A 116 7.92 16.93 -5.93
N GLN A 117 7.90 17.93 -6.82
CA GLN A 117 8.02 19.35 -6.45
C GLN A 117 6.67 20.07 -6.28
N ALA A 118 5.58 19.50 -6.81
CA ALA A 118 4.26 20.13 -6.73
C ALA A 118 3.58 19.95 -5.36
N ASP A 119 3.88 18.86 -4.65
CA ASP A 119 3.35 18.62 -3.30
C ASP A 119 4.10 19.41 -2.20
N GLU A 120 5.34 19.86 -2.46
CA GLU A 120 6.09 20.71 -1.52
C GLU A 120 5.80 22.22 -1.66
N GLU A 121 5.34 22.69 -2.82
CA GLU A 121 5.05 24.14 -3.02
C GLU A 121 3.69 24.58 -2.43
N ALA A 122 2.81 23.66 -2.07
CA ALA A 122 1.52 24.00 -1.48
C ALA A 122 1.58 24.42 0.01
N ALA A 123 2.73 24.30 0.65
CA ALA A 123 2.89 24.54 2.09
C ALA A 123 3.57 25.86 2.48
N VAL A 124 4.10 26.64 1.55
CA VAL A 124 4.82 27.90 1.89
C VAL A 124 4.50 29.02 0.90
N GLU A 125 3.36 29.64 1.03
CA GLU A 125 3.11 30.97 0.44
C GLU A 125 2.65 31.95 1.51
N GLU A 126 3.61 32.60 2.19
CA GLU A 126 3.49 33.97 2.70
C GLU A 126 4.86 34.65 2.66
N ALA A 127 4.90 35.73 1.89
CA ALA A 127 5.78 36.91 1.95
C ALA A 127 6.71 37.21 0.77
N ALA A 128 6.22 38.20 -0.01
CA ALA A 128 6.92 39.37 -0.54
C ALA A 128 7.65 39.32 -1.92
N PRO A 129 7.67 40.45 -2.65
CA PRO A 129 7.69 40.49 -4.12
C PRO A 129 9.07 40.79 -4.72
N SER A 130 9.42 40.13 -5.80
CA SER A 130 10.51 40.59 -6.67
C SER A 130 10.17 40.43 -8.16
N LYS A 131 10.11 41.57 -8.82
CA LYS A 131 9.90 41.77 -10.24
C LYS A 131 11.09 41.22 -11.04
N ARG A 132 10.84 40.31 -11.99
CA ARG A 132 11.61 40.25 -13.26
C ARG A 132 10.73 39.60 -14.34
N GLY A 133 10.63 40.32 -15.49
CA GLY A 133 9.72 39.99 -16.58
C GLY A 133 9.94 38.64 -17.23
N ARG A 134 8.92 37.83 -17.15
CA ARG A 134 8.74 36.62 -17.97
C ARG A 134 7.80 36.98 -19.12
N LYS A 135 8.23 36.71 -20.37
CA LYS A 135 7.38 36.80 -21.56
C LYS A 135 6.13 35.98 -21.36
N PRO A 136 4.95 36.44 -21.80
CA PRO A 136 3.72 35.67 -21.64
C PRO A 136 3.83 34.38 -22.47
N LYS A 137 3.90 33.23 -21.79
CA LYS A 137 3.67 31.94 -22.42
C LYS A 137 2.21 31.90 -22.87
N LYS A 138 1.96 31.58 -24.13
CA LYS A 138 0.63 31.30 -24.68
C LYS A 138 -0.09 30.37 -23.69
N LYS A 139 -1.29 30.75 -23.28
CA LYS A 139 -2.22 29.87 -22.56
C LYS A 139 -2.63 28.76 -23.52
N GLU A 140 -1.90 27.67 -23.54
CA GLU A 140 -2.40 26.41 -24.07
C GLU A 140 -3.48 25.93 -23.10
N GLY A 141 -4.60 25.45 -23.65
CA GLY A 141 -5.71 24.88 -22.86
C GLY A 141 -5.20 23.73 -21.97
N PRO A 142 -6.06 23.20 -21.08
CA PRO A 142 -5.63 22.16 -20.14
C PRO A 142 -5.02 21.00 -20.94
N ARG A 143 -3.72 20.81 -20.80
CA ARG A 143 -3.03 19.67 -21.40
C ARG A 143 -3.57 18.43 -20.70
N ARG A 144 -4.15 17.51 -21.45
CA ARG A 144 -4.44 16.17 -20.99
C ARG A 144 -3.10 15.47 -20.75
N ARG A 145 -2.92 14.93 -19.55
CA ARG A 145 -1.75 14.11 -19.22
C ARG A 145 -2.23 12.71 -18.93
N ALA A 146 -1.46 11.71 -19.30
CA ALA A 146 -1.76 10.33 -19.00
C ALA A 146 -0.51 9.63 -18.47
N ARG A 147 -0.69 8.75 -17.50
CA ARG A 147 0.35 7.85 -17.00
C ARG A 147 -0.10 6.41 -17.20
N HIS A 148 0.73 5.63 -17.83
CA HIS A 148 0.54 4.21 -18.00
C HIS A 148 1.33 3.45 -16.92
N VAL A 149 0.70 2.45 -16.32
CA VAL A 149 1.33 1.54 -15.35
C VAL A 149 0.98 0.11 -15.72
N GLU A 150 1.98 -0.74 -15.81
CA GLU A 150 1.80 -2.17 -15.97
C GLU A 150 1.60 -2.85 -14.61
N LEU A 151 0.53 -3.61 -14.49
CA LEU A 151 0.16 -4.33 -13.26
C LEU A 151 0.63 -5.78 -13.36
N HIS A 152 1.89 -6.03 -12.98
CA HIS A 152 2.48 -7.37 -13.05
C HIS A 152 1.83 -8.36 -12.08
N GLU A 153 1.20 -7.87 -11.01
CA GLU A 153 0.61 -8.66 -9.95
C GLU A 153 -0.75 -9.28 -10.30
N HIS A 154 -1.33 -8.97 -11.47
CA HIS A 154 -2.67 -9.42 -11.86
C HIS A 154 -2.85 -10.94 -11.73
N THR A 155 -1.86 -11.74 -12.13
CA THR A 155 -1.88 -13.21 -12.03
C THR A 155 -1.89 -13.70 -10.58
N ALA A 156 -1.09 -13.06 -9.72
CA ALA A 156 -1.05 -13.40 -8.30
C ALA A 156 -2.38 -13.07 -7.59
N VAL A 157 -2.99 -11.94 -7.95
CA VAL A 157 -4.33 -11.57 -7.45
C VAL A 157 -5.38 -12.59 -7.91
N GLU A 158 -5.37 -13.02 -9.17
CA GLU A 158 -6.28 -14.05 -9.70
C GLU A 158 -6.18 -15.37 -8.93
N GLU A 159 -4.96 -15.82 -8.61
CA GLU A 159 -4.74 -17.02 -7.81
C GLU A 159 -5.31 -16.89 -6.40
N ILE A 160 -5.11 -15.73 -5.75
CA ILE A 160 -5.64 -15.47 -4.41
C ILE A 160 -7.16 -15.46 -4.45
N LEU A 161 -7.77 -14.79 -5.41
CA LEU A 161 -9.21 -14.77 -5.59
C LEU A 161 -9.80 -16.17 -5.85
N ALA A 162 -9.10 -17.00 -6.63
CA ALA A 162 -9.50 -18.38 -6.84
C ALA A 162 -9.42 -19.24 -5.56
N LYS A 163 -8.43 -18.99 -4.69
CA LYS A 163 -8.30 -19.64 -3.38
C LYS A 163 -9.39 -19.19 -2.41
N LEU A 164 -9.71 -17.88 -2.37
CA LEU A 164 -10.79 -17.32 -1.56
C LEU A 164 -12.15 -17.88 -1.98
N ASN A 165 -12.41 -17.96 -3.28
CA ASN A 165 -13.67 -18.51 -3.80
C ASN A 165 -13.87 -19.98 -3.41
N ARG A 166 -12.80 -20.81 -3.40
CA ARG A 166 -12.88 -22.20 -2.89
C ARG A 166 -13.23 -22.29 -1.41
N LYS A 167 -12.99 -21.23 -0.65
CA LYS A 167 -13.33 -21.09 0.78
C LYS A 167 -14.70 -20.45 1.01
N GLY A 168 -15.45 -20.15 -0.07
CA GLY A 168 -16.78 -19.55 -0.01
C GLY A 168 -16.80 -18.02 0.06
N LEU A 169 -15.67 -17.37 -0.20
CA LEU A 169 -15.57 -15.92 -0.26
C LEU A 169 -15.58 -15.46 -1.72
N ILE A 170 -16.67 -14.83 -2.15
CA ILE A 170 -16.92 -14.45 -3.53
C ILE A 170 -16.31 -13.06 -3.77
N VAL A 171 -15.70 -12.84 -4.94
CA VAL A 171 -15.01 -11.58 -5.28
C VAL A 171 -15.95 -10.38 -5.22
N GLU A 172 -17.19 -10.57 -5.63
CA GLU A 172 -18.24 -9.56 -5.64
C GLU A 172 -18.53 -8.99 -4.24
N HIS A 173 -18.21 -9.76 -3.19
CA HIS A 173 -18.34 -9.34 -1.79
C HIS A 173 -17.12 -8.55 -1.27
N TYR A 174 -16.15 -8.24 -2.12
CA TYR A 174 -15.01 -7.39 -1.73
C TYR A 174 -15.45 -5.95 -1.48
N ALA A 175 -16.31 -5.41 -2.34
CA ALA A 175 -16.99 -4.14 -2.11
C ALA A 175 -18.08 -4.32 -1.04
N ALA A 176 -18.33 -3.25 -0.27
CA ALA A 176 -19.36 -3.26 0.76
C ALA A 176 -20.75 -3.49 0.13
N GLN A 177 -21.50 -4.41 0.72
CA GLN A 177 -22.88 -4.73 0.32
C GLN A 177 -23.87 -4.03 1.24
N ASP A 178 -25.13 -3.91 0.80
CA ASP A 178 -26.21 -3.31 1.59
C ASP A 178 -26.62 -4.19 2.79
N GLU A 179 -26.47 -5.51 2.65
CA GLU A 179 -26.76 -6.49 3.70
C GLU A 179 -25.48 -7.05 4.31
N PRO A 180 -25.47 -7.34 5.62
CA PRO A 180 -24.31 -7.92 6.26
C PRO A 180 -24.04 -9.34 5.75
N LEU A 181 -22.81 -9.62 5.37
CA LEU A 181 -22.36 -10.91 4.83
C LEU A 181 -21.79 -11.82 5.90
N PHE A 182 -21.16 -11.25 6.92
CA PHE A 182 -20.49 -11.98 7.98
C PHE A 182 -20.78 -11.37 9.35
N GLU A 183 -20.67 -12.21 10.37
CA GLU A 183 -20.67 -11.78 11.78
C GLU A 183 -19.39 -12.27 12.45
N ILE A 184 -18.74 -11.37 13.19
CA ILE A 184 -17.61 -11.68 14.05
C ILE A 184 -18.09 -11.65 15.50
N HIS A 185 -17.90 -12.76 16.17
CA HIS A 185 -18.13 -12.90 17.61
C HIS A 185 -16.78 -12.85 18.33
N ASN A 186 -16.66 -11.95 19.32
CA ASN A 186 -15.48 -11.83 20.15
C ASN A 186 -15.67 -12.58 21.45
N GLY A 187 -14.78 -13.55 21.75
CA GLY A 187 -14.83 -14.35 22.97
C GLY A 187 -15.75 -15.57 22.92
N ASP A 188 -15.59 -16.45 23.93
CA ASP A 188 -16.31 -17.73 24.05
C ASP A 188 -17.75 -17.60 24.55
N ASN A 189 -18.16 -16.41 25.00
CA ASN A 189 -19.48 -16.21 25.61
C ASN A 189 -20.51 -15.73 24.58
N SER A 190 -21.71 -16.30 24.62
CA SER A 190 -22.87 -15.92 23.81
C SER A 190 -23.36 -14.46 24.00
N ASN A 191 -22.78 -13.73 24.94
CA ASN A 191 -22.98 -12.29 25.17
C ASN A 191 -21.79 -11.44 24.66
N GLY A 192 -20.87 -12.00 23.86
CA GLY A 192 -19.76 -11.27 23.26
C GLY A 192 -20.24 -10.19 22.29
N ASP A 193 -19.36 -9.21 22.10
CA ASP A 193 -19.57 -8.11 21.15
C ASP A 193 -19.68 -8.71 19.73
N VAL A 194 -20.85 -8.60 19.10
CA VAL A 194 -21.09 -9.10 17.73
C VAL A 194 -20.96 -7.94 16.76
N ARG A 195 -19.97 -8.02 15.87
CA ARG A 195 -19.77 -7.04 14.79
C ARG A 195 -20.23 -7.64 13.47
N ARG A 196 -21.13 -6.94 12.77
CA ARG A 196 -21.57 -7.28 11.42
C ARG A 196 -20.64 -6.67 10.39
N LEU A 197 -20.31 -7.43 9.37
CA LEU A 197 -19.40 -7.05 8.30
C LEU A 197 -20.12 -7.10 6.96
N PHE A 198 -19.91 -6.06 6.17
CA PHE A 198 -20.59 -5.85 4.89
C PHE A 198 -19.68 -6.16 3.71
N SER A 199 -18.39 -6.43 3.96
CA SER A 199 -17.42 -6.78 2.93
C SER A 199 -16.41 -7.81 3.43
N ILE A 200 -15.71 -8.46 2.50
CA ILE A 200 -14.61 -9.38 2.81
C ILE A 200 -13.40 -8.62 3.36
N SER A 201 -13.16 -7.41 2.88
CA SER A 201 -12.04 -6.57 3.34
C SER A 201 -12.15 -6.21 4.82
N GLU A 202 -13.38 -6.00 5.32
CA GLU A 202 -13.65 -5.70 6.73
C GLU A 202 -13.28 -6.85 7.68
N ILE A 203 -13.22 -8.11 7.20
CA ILE A 203 -12.82 -9.25 8.03
C ILE A 203 -11.41 -9.04 8.57
N LEU A 204 -10.47 -8.60 7.71
CA LEU A 204 -9.08 -8.39 8.12
C LEU A 204 -8.97 -7.28 9.17
N GLU A 205 -9.67 -6.16 8.96
CA GLU A 205 -9.69 -5.03 9.88
C GLU A 205 -10.31 -5.40 11.23
N ALA A 206 -11.45 -6.09 11.19
CA ALA A 206 -12.16 -6.48 12.41
C ALA A 206 -11.34 -7.44 13.28
N VAL A 207 -10.62 -8.40 12.67
CA VAL A 207 -9.72 -9.29 13.42
C VAL A 207 -8.52 -8.54 13.97
N MET A 208 -7.94 -7.60 13.21
CA MET A 208 -6.85 -6.75 13.71
C MET A 208 -7.30 -5.87 14.86
N ASP A 209 -8.51 -5.31 14.81
CA ASP A 209 -9.06 -4.48 15.88
C ASP A 209 -9.25 -5.28 17.18
N VAL A 210 -9.71 -6.54 17.07
CA VAL A 210 -9.77 -7.45 18.22
C VAL A 210 -8.36 -7.72 18.75
N GLY A 211 -7.39 -8.01 17.89
CA GLY A 211 -6.01 -8.23 18.30
C GLY A 211 -5.32 -7.00 18.91
N ARG A 212 -5.79 -5.78 18.60
CA ARG A 212 -5.31 -4.53 19.22
C ARG A 212 -5.92 -4.28 20.61
N LYS A 213 -7.05 -4.89 20.89
CA LYS A 213 -7.79 -4.65 22.14
C LYS A 213 -6.93 -5.04 23.35
N GLY A 214 -6.62 -4.07 24.21
CA GLY A 214 -5.77 -4.29 25.38
C GLY A 214 -4.27 -4.23 25.15
N LEU A 215 -3.79 -4.05 23.89
CA LEU A 215 -2.38 -3.86 23.61
C LEU A 215 -2.01 -2.37 23.69
N GLN A 216 -0.96 -2.08 24.44
CA GLN A 216 -0.28 -0.79 24.40
C GLN A 216 1.00 -0.94 23.60
N ILE A 217 1.07 -0.30 22.43
CA ILE A 217 2.25 -0.31 21.58
C ILE A 217 3.01 0.98 21.87
N GLN A 218 4.25 0.83 22.38
CA GLN A 218 5.18 1.93 22.56
C GLN A 218 6.33 1.79 21.56
N ARG A 219 6.73 2.90 20.96
CA ARG A 219 7.90 2.97 20.10
C ARG A 219 8.95 3.83 20.75
N PHE A 220 10.07 3.23 21.09
CA PHE A 220 11.22 3.94 21.62
C PHE A 220 12.15 4.35 20.48
N LYS A 221 12.52 5.63 20.45
CA LYS A 221 13.47 6.19 19.45
C LYS A 221 14.91 6.06 19.91
N GLY A 222 15.15 5.87 21.21
CA GLY A 222 16.46 5.70 21.79
C GLY A 222 16.43 4.84 23.05
N LEU A 223 17.56 4.19 23.35
CA LEU A 223 17.70 3.32 24.52
C LEU A 223 17.52 4.06 25.85
N GLY A 224 17.78 5.38 25.87
CA GLY A 224 17.64 6.21 27.07
C GLY A 224 16.18 6.49 27.50
N GLU A 225 15.21 6.18 26.61
CA GLU A 225 13.79 6.31 26.92
C GLU A 225 13.21 5.08 27.62
N MET A 226 13.98 3.97 27.63
CA MET A 226 13.56 2.69 28.19
C MET A 226 13.92 2.61 29.67
N ASN A 227 13.02 2.04 30.46
CA ASN A 227 13.37 1.70 31.83
C ASN A 227 14.30 0.46 31.87
N PRO A 228 15.01 0.20 33.00
CA PRO A 228 16.02 -0.85 33.07
C PRO A 228 15.50 -2.25 32.73
N THR A 229 14.25 -2.56 33.10
CA THR A 229 13.65 -3.88 32.84
C THR A 229 13.37 -4.05 31.36
N GLU A 230 12.75 -3.06 30.71
CA GLU A 230 12.49 -3.06 29.26
C GLU A 230 13.78 -3.12 28.46
N LEU A 231 14.80 -2.34 28.86
CA LEU A 231 16.11 -2.37 28.21
C LEU A 231 16.75 -3.76 28.30
N PHE A 232 16.68 -4.41 29.46
CA PHE A 232 17.20 -5.76 29.65
C PHE A 232 16.47 -6.76 28.76
N GLU A 233 15.14 -6.80 28.79
CA GLU A 233 14.33 -7.77 28.06
C GLU A 233 14.47 -7.64 26.54
N THR A 234 14.56 -6.40 26.02
CA THR A 234 14.58 -6.14 24.59
C THR A 234 15.96 -6.21 23.95
N THR A 235 17.02 -5.84 24.69
CA THR A 235 18.35 -5.65 24.10
C THR A 235 19.47 -6.47 24.75
N MET A 236 19.35 -6.83 26.04
CA MET A 236 20.45 -7.42 26.82
C MET A 236 20.23 -8.89 27.16
N SER A 237 19.00 -9.37 27.26
CA SER A 237 18.71 -10.75 27.61
C SER A 237 19.38 -11.74 26.66
N PRO A 238 20.15 -12.72 27.14
CA PRO A 238 20.81 -13.71 26.29
C PRO A 238 19.85 -14.52 25.40
N GLU A 239 18.59 -14.69 25.84
CA GLU A 239 17.58 -15.48 25.14
C GLU A 239 16.98 -14.73 23.96
N THR A 240 16.85 -13.41 24.05
CA THR A 240 16.13 -12.60 23.05
C THR A 240 17.03 -11.71 22.21
N ARG A 241 18.23 -11.37 22.71
CA ARG A 241 19.16 -10.48 22.00
C ARG A 241 19.69 -11.09 20.71
N LYS A 242 19.86 -10.22 19.71
CA LYS A 242 20.57 -10.55 18.47
C LYS A 242 21.90 -9.82 18.47
N LEU A 243 22.99 -10.57 18.35
CA LEU A 243 24.32 -10.00 18.20
C LEU A 243 24.66 -9.93 16.71
N LEU A 244 25.08 -8.74 16.28
CA LEU A 244 25.57 -8.50 14.92
C LEU A 244 27.07 -8.29 15.00
N ARG A 245 27.82 -9.00 14.15
CA ARG A 245 29.24 -8.74 13.96
C ARG A 245 29.38 -7.64 12.90
N VAL A 246 30.00 -6.54 13.28
CA VAL A 246 30.32 -5.45 12.36
C VAL A 246 31.71 -5.75 11.80
N GLU A 247 31.80 -5.83 10.49
CA GLU A 247 33.04 -6.02 9.76
C GLU A 247 33.20 -4.87 8.77
N GLU A 248 34.40 -4.34 8.69
CA GLU A 248 34.81 -3.39 7.67
C GLU A 248 35.37 -4.18 6.49
N SER A 249 34.69 -4.16 5.37
CA SER A 249 35.12 -4.83 4.15
C SER A 249 36.02 -3.96 3.29
N ASP A 250 35.78 -2.64 3.27
CA ASP A 250 36.56 -1.64 2.56
C ASP A 250 36.59 -0.34 3.36
N ALA A 251 37.82 0.06 3.80
CA ALA A 251 38.01 1.26 4.60
C ALA A 251 37.73 2.55 3.80
N VAL A 252 38.00 2.54 2.50
CA VAL A 252 37.81 3.73 1.62
C VAL A 252 36.33 3.95 1.40
N GLU A 253 35.58 2.90 1.08
CA GLU A 253 34.13 2.98 0.89
C GLU A 253 33.41 3.41 2.19
N ALA A 254 33.87 2.89 3.34
CA ALA A 254 33.35 3.28 4.63
C ALA A 254 33.59 4.76 4.93
N ASP A 255 34.79 5.29 4.68
CA ASP A 255 35.12 6.69 4.88
C ASP A 255 34.31 7.62 3.97
N GLU A 256 34.15 7.23 2.69
CA GLU A 256 33.27 7.96 1.76
C GLU A 256 31.81 7.99 2.24
N MET A 257 31.31 6.88 2.76
CA MET A 257 29.96 6.80 3.26
C MET A 257 29.76 7.68 4.51
N PHE A 258 30.71 7.65 5.44
CA PHE A 258 30.69 8.55 6.59
C PHE A 258 30.73 10.01 6.18
N THR A 259 31.55 10.35 5.21
CA THR A 259 31.65 11.73 4.68
C THR A 259 30.35 12.17 4.02
N LYS A 260 29.70 11.30 3.21
CA LYS A 260 28.40 11.59 2.58
C LYS A 260 27.29 11.77 3.61
N LEU A 261 27.19 10.89 4.60
CA LEU A 261 26.06 10.88 5.54
C LEU A 261 26.23 11.85 6.73
N MET A 262 27.45 12.06 7.21
CA MET A 262 27.75 12.81 8.42
C MET A 262 28.63 14.04 8.18
N GLY A 263 29.11 14.28 6.95
CA GLY A 263 29.91 15.45 6.60
C GLY A 263 29.13 16.75 6.70
N GLU A 264 29.85 17.88 6.63
CA GLU A 264 29.25 19.22 6.71
C GLU A 264 28.43 19.60 5.46
N GLU A 265 28.76 19.02 4.30
CA GLU A 265 28.09 19.27 3.05
C GLU A 265 26.71 18.57 2.99
N VAL A 266 25.68 19.35 2.69
CA VAL A 266 24.29 18.84 2.64
C VAL A 266 23.96 18.17 1.32
N GLU A 267 24.50 18.67 0.20
CA GLU A 267 24.13 18.23 -1.15
C GLU A 267 24.44 16.76 -1.43
N PRO A 268 25.63 16.20 -1.09
CA PRO A 268 25.91 14.77 -1.28
C PRO A 268 24.97 13.88 -0.47
N ARG A 269 24.58 14.32 0.73
CA ARG A 269 23.65 13.60 1.60
C ARG A 269 22.23 13.60 1.03
N ARG A 270 21.76 14.76 0.53
CA ARG A 270 20.45 14.90 -0.12
C ARG A 270 20.36 13.98 -1.34
N HIS A 271 21.36 13.99 -2.19
CA HIS A 271 21.43 13.14 -3.38
C HIS A 271 21.38 11.65 -3.00
N PHE A 272 22.18 11.23 -2.01
CA PHE A 272 22.16 9.86 -1.52
C PHE A 272 20.79 9.42 -0.99
N ILE A 273 20.10 10.30 -0.24
CA ILE A 273 18.76 10.03 0.28
C ILE A 273 17.75 9.87 -0.86
N GLN A 274 17.81 10.74 -1.88
CA GLN A 274 16.92 10.69 -3.04
C GLN A 274 17.12 9.39 -3.85
N GLU A 275 18.35 9.04 -4.16
CA GLU A 275 18.68 7.79 -4.89
C GLU A 275 18.24 6.52 -4.16
N ASN A 276 18.31 6.53 -2.83
CA ASN A 276 17.99 5.38 -2.00
C ASN A 276 16.60 5.41 -1.38
N ALA A 277 15.75 6.39 -1.71
CA ALA A 277 14.44 6.57 -1.11
C ALA A 277 13.53 5.33 -1.23
N LEU A 278 13.59 4.65 -2.38
CA LEU A 278 12.80 3.42 -2.63
C LEU A 278 13.29 2.20 -1.85
N ASN A 279 14.56 2.21 -1.40
CA ASN A 279 15.17 1.11 -0.66
C ASN A 279 14.94 1.20 0.84
N VAL A 280 14.37 2.31 1.31
CA VAL A 280 14.15 2.56 2.75
C VAL A 280 13.15 1.57 3.30
N ARG A 281 13.54 0.90 4.38
CA ARG A 281 12.67 0.04 5.19
C ARG A 281 12.59 0.66 6.58
N ASN A 282 11.45 0.72 7.19
CA ASN A 282 11.26 1.25 8.55
C ASN A 282 11.57 2.75 8.68
N LEU A 283 11.05 3.56 7.77
CA LEU A 283 11.14 5.00 7.88
C LEU A 283 10.41 5.45 9.17
N ASP A 284 11.08 6.24 9.98
CA ASP A 284 10.53 6.83 11.21
C ASP A 284 9.99 8.23 10.90
N ILE A 285 8.69 8.30 10.61
CA ILE A 285 7.99 9.54 10.28
C ILE A 285 7.13 9.94 11.49
#